data_9291a0f86482a5acad3ed926a129d1a5
#
_entry.id   9291a0f86482a5acad3ed926a129d1a5
#
_cell.length_a   1.000
_cell.length_b   1.000
_cell.length_c   1.000
_cell.angle_alpha   90.00
_cell.angle_beta   90.00
_cell.angle_gamma   90.00
#
_symmetry.space_group_name_H-M   'P 1'
#
loop_
_entity.id
_entity.type
_entity.pdbx_description
1 polymer ?
#
loop_
_entity_poly.entity_id
_entity_poly.type
_entity_poly.pdbx_seq_one_letter_code
_entity_poly.pdbx_strand_id
1 'polypeptide(L)'
;MGTYLTFADSVHVEPDPIKRSRFIGDGTHVTSIEEASAFIAKIRTQYPDAGHHCFAWRLAKGDAGFRVNDDGEPGGTGGQPILNHIDGADLRGVAIVVTRYFGGTKLGKGGLIRAYGGTA
;
A
#
# COMPACT_ATOMS: atom_id res chain seq x y z
N MET A 1 -7.99 18.21 20.29
CA MET A 1 -8.48 17.26 19.29
C MET A 1 -7.86 17.59 17.95
N GLY A 2 -7.20 16.63 17.37
CA GLY A 2 -6.56 16.84 16.09
C GLY A 2 -7.49 16.55 14.92
N THR A 3 -7.26 17.24 13.81
CA THR A 3 -7.86 16.88 12.54
C THR A 3 -6.89 16.01 11.76
N TYR A 4 -7.42 15.18 10.87
CA TYR A 4 -6.61 14.35 10.01
C TYR A 4 -7.24 14.27 8.62
N LEU A 5 -6.41 13.93 7.65
CA LEU A 5 -6.88 13.65 6.30
C LEU A 5 -7.17 12.17 6.16
N THR A 6 -8.15 11.83 5.34
CA THR A 6 -8.50 10.48 4.99
C THR A 6 -9.06 10.45 3.58
N PHE A 7 -9.30 9.25 3.05
CA PHE A 7 -9.96 9.11 1.76
C PHE A 7 -11.46 9.26 1.92
N ALA A 8 -12.09 10.10 1.09
CA ALA A 8 -13.54 10.21 1.04
C ALA A 8 -14.16 8.95 0.43
N ASP A 9 -13.48 8.39 -0.57
CA ASP A 9 -13.89 7.17 -1.28
C ASP A 9 -12.69 6.30 -1.51
N SER A 10 -12.90 5.10 -2.05
CA SER A 10 -11.82 4.25 -2.51
C SER A 10 -11.09 4.92 -3.67
N VAL A 11 -9.77 4.79 -3.69
CA VAL A 11 -8.93 5.32 -4.77
C VAL A 11 -8.20 4.17 -5.44
N HIS A 12 -7.94 4.36 -6.73
CA HIS A 12 -7.25 3.37 -7.55
C HIS A 12 -6.34 4.10 -8.53
N VAL A 13 -5.06 3.70 -8.56
CA VAL A 13 -4.09 4.27 -9.48
C VAL A 13 -3.24 3.16 -10.08
N GLU A 14 -2.85 3.36 -11.33
CA GLU A 14 -1.86 2.50 -11.96
C GLU A 14 -0.90 3.38 -12.74
N PRO A 15 0.25 3.78 -12.15
CA PRO A 15 1.25 4.56 -12.89
C PRO A 15 1.86 3.75 -14.02
N ASP A 16 2.62 4.40 -14.89
CA ASP A 16 3.31 3.73 -15.97
C ASP A 16 4.22 2.62 -15.44
N PRO A 17 4.34 1.49 -16.16
CA PRO A 17 5.22 0.41 -15.73
C PRO A 17 6.66 0.88 -15.53
N ILE A 18 7.33 0.28 -14.53
CA ILE A 18 8.74 0.54 -14.24
C ILE A 18 9.50 -0.72 -14.59
N LYS A 19 10.38 -0.64 -15.60
CA LYS A 19 11.14 -1.81 -16.09
C LYS A 19 10.21 -3.00 -16.33
N ARG A 20 9.04 -2.75 -16.95
CA ARG A 20 7.98 -3.72 -17.27
C ARG A 20 7.22 -4.27 -16.05
N SER A 21 7.57 -3.89 -14.83
CA SER A 21 6.75 -4.24 -13.67
C SER A 21 5.58 -3.28 -13.57
N ARG A 22 4.38 -3.85 -13.38
CA ARG A 22 3.16 -3.08 -13.15
C ARG A 22 2.95 -2.91 -11.66
N PHE A 23 2.61 -1.70 -11.25
CA PHE A 23 2.27 -1.38 -9.87
C PHE A 23 0.87 -0.78 -9.87
N ILE A 24 -0.01 -1.38 -9.07
CA ILE A 24 -1.40 -0.96 -8.98
C ILE A 24 -1.67 -0.60 -7.53
N GLY A 25 -2.03 0.65 -7.28
CA GLY A 25 -2.34 1.15 -5.95
C GLY A 25 -3.83 1.22 -5.73
N ASP A 26 -4.29 0.64 -4.63
CA ASP A 26 -5.69 0.70 -4.20
C ASP A 26 -5.72 1.14 -2.74
N GLY A 27 -6.54 2.14 -2.44
CA GLY A 27 -6.66 2.66 -1.09
C GLY A 27 -8.10 2.94 -0.73
N THR A 28 -8.40 2.88 0.57
CA THR A 28 -9.74 3.18 1.07
C THR A 28 -9.70 3.66 2.51
N HIS A 29 -10.78 4.29 2.93
CA HIS A 29 -10.99 4.65 4.34
C HIS A 29 -11.34 3.39 5.13
N VAL A 30 -10.68 3.21 6.28
CA VAL A 30 -10.97 2.12 7.21
C VAL A 30 -11.06 2.66 8.64
N THR A 31 -11.91 2.03 9.45
CA THR A 31 -12.11 2.45 10.84
C THR A 31 -11.67 1.38 11.83
N SER A 32 -11.33 0.18 11.37
CA SER A 32 -10.95 -0.93 12.23
C SER A 32 -9.94 -1.84 11.53
N ILE A 33 -9.29 -2.69 12.32
CA ILE A 33 -8.38 -3.71 11.80
C ILE A 33 -9.16 -4.67 10.89
N GLU A 34 -10.39 -5.01 11.26
CA GLU A 34 -11.23 -5.92 10.49
C GLU A 34 -11.56 -5.35 9.12
N GLU A 35 -11.86 -4.05 9.04
CA GLU A 35 -12.12 -3.39 7.76
C GLU A 35 -10.86 -3.36 6.89
N ALA A 36 -9.71 -3.06 7.49
CA ALA A 36 -8.44 -3.07 6.78
C ALA A 36 -8.12 -4.46 6.23
N SER A 37 -8.30 -5.50 7.05
CA SER A 37 -8.05 -6.88 6.63
C SER A 37 -8.99 -7.33 5.52
N ALA A 38 -10.27 -6.94 5.60
CA ALA A 38 -11.25 -7.26 4.56
C ALA A 38 -10.91 -6.59 3.23
N PHE A 39 -10.46 -5.34 3.28
CA PHE A 39 -10.03 -4.62 2.07
C PHE A 39 -8.83 -5.28 1.42
N ILE A 40 -7.82 -5.64 2.21
CA ILE A 40 -6.62 -6.31 1.72
C ILE A 40 -6.98 -7.65 1.06
N ALA A 41 -7.86 -8.43 1.70
CA ALA A 41 -8.32 -9.71 1.15
C ALA A 41 -9.06 -9.51 -0.17
N LYS A 42 -9.87 -8.47 -0.27
CA LYS A 42 -10.60 -8.11 -1.51
C LYS A 42 -9.63 -7.83 -2.65
N ILE A 43 -8.57 -7.04 -2.38
CA ILE A 43 -7.58 -6.70 -3.40
C ILE A 43 -6.79 -7.94 -3.82
N ARG A 44 -6.40 -8.80 -2.89
CA ARG A 44 -5.72 -10.07 -3.20
C ARG A 44 -6.57 -10.94 -4.12
N THR A 45 -7.87 -11.00 -3.86
CA THR A 45 -8.81 -11.76 -4.69
C THR A 45 -8.98 -11.14 -6.07
N GLN A 46 -8.91 -9.82 -6.16
CA GLN A 46 -9.05 -9.08 -7.42
C GLN A 46 -7.85 -9.30 -8.34
N TYR A 47 -6.65 -9.49 -7.76
CA TYR A 47 -5.41 -9.71 -8.52
C TYR A 47 -4.72 -10.99 -8.04
N PRO A 48 -5.34 -12.16 -8.23
CA PRO A 48 -4.85 -13.40 -7.60
C PRO A 48 -3.55 -13.93 -8.21
N ASP A 49 -3.22 -13.52 -9.41
CA ASP A 49 -2.03 -13.97 -10.14
C ASP A 49 -0.83 -13.01 -9.99
N ALA A 50 -0.97 -11.93 -9.22
CA ALA A 50 0.13 -11.03 -8.98
C ALA A 50 1.17 -11.66 -8.05
N GLY A 51 2.43 -11.24 -8.20
CA GLY A 51 3.52 -11.76 -7.38
C GLY A 51 3.51 -11.24 -5.95
N HIS A 52 3.10 -10.00 -5.75
CA HIS A 52 3.15 -9.36 -4.44
C HIS A 52 1.99 -8.41 -4.25
N HIS A 53 1.46 -8.37 -3.02
CA HIS A 53 0.44 -7.41 -2.58
C HIS A 53 0.95 -6.78 -1.28
N CYS A 54 1.85 -5.81 -1.41
CA CYS A 54 2.37 -5.10 -0.25
C CYS A 54 1.31 -4.16 0.29
N PHE A 55 1.25 -3.99 1.60
CA PHE A 55 0.24 -3.10 2.16
C PHE A 55 0.74 -2.38 3.40
N ALA A 56 0.05 -1.30 3.72
CA ALA A 56 0.15 -0.61 4.98
C ALA A 56 -1.21 -0.03 5.33
N TRP A 57 -1.51 0.03 6.62
CA TRP A 57 -2.67 0.75 7.09
C TRP A 57 -2.33 1.48 8.39
N ARG A 58 -3.05 2.58 8.62
CA ARG A 58 -2.95 3.34 9.86
C ARG A 58 -4.35 3.80 10.25
N LEU A 59 -4.76 3.41 11.44
CA LEU A 59 -6.06 3.81 11.98
C LEU A 59 -6.00 5.25 12.49
N ALA A 60 -7.17 5.88 12.60
CA ALA A 60 -7.26 7.26 13.07
C ALA A 60 -6.98 7.39 14.55
N LYS A 61 -7.19 6.33 15.33
CA LYS A 61 -7.05 6.36 16.78
C LYS A 61 -5.77 5.65 17.22
N GLY A 62 -4.99 6.32 18.06
CA GLY A 62 -3.86 5.73 18.75
C GLY A 62 -2.64 5.49 17.90
N ASP A 63 -1.49 5.48 18.55
CA ASP A 63 -0.21 5.29 17.86
C ASP A 63 0.06 3.84 17.48
N ALA A 64 -0.63 2.89 18.12
CA ALA A 64 -0.45 1.45 17.86
C ALA A 64 -1.27 0.96 16.66
N GLY A 65 -2.11 1.81 16.09
CA GLY A 65 -3.02 1.40 15.02
C GLY A 65 -2.39 1.45 13.63
N PHE A 66 -1.31 0.72 13.41
CA PHE A 66 -0.72 0.62 12.08
C PHE A 66 -0.13 -0.76 11.83
N ARG A 67 0.03 -1.10 10.58
CA ARG A 67 0.71 -2.32 10.15
C ARG A 67 1.31 -2.14 8.77
N VAL A 68 2.41 -2.84 8.51
CA VAL A 68 3.05 -2.92 7.19
C VAL A 68 3.31 -4.39 6.84
N ASN A 69 3.35 -4.69 5.55
CA ASN A 69 3.69 -6.03 5.08
C ASN A 69 4.36 -5.94 3.70
N ASP A 70 5.50 -6.57 3.58
CA ASP A 70 6.27 -6.58 2.33
C ASP A 70 5.82 -7.71 1.37
N ASP A 71 5.02 -8.64 1.84
CA ASP A 71 4.44 -9.75 1.05
C ASP A 71 5.46 -10.42 0.12
N GLY A 72 6.61 -10.80 0.67
CA GLY A 72 7.66 -11.51 -0.07
C GLY A 72 8.65 -10.62 -0.81
N GLU A 73 8.44 -9.31 -0.87
CA GLU A 73 9.47 -8.40 -1.35
C GLU A 73 10.60 -8.29 -0.30
N PRO A 74 11.82 -7.86 -0.68
CA PRO A 74 12.88 -7.69 0.30
C PRO A 74 12.44 -6.78 1.46
N GLY A 75 12.87 -7.11 2.67
CA GLY A 75 12.47 -6.40 3.87
C GLY A 75 12.61 -4.89 3.78
N GLY A 76 11.54 -4.16 4.13
CA GLY A 76 11.52 -2.70 4.13
C GLY A 76 11.32 -2.05 2.76
N THR A 77 11.09 -2.82 1.70
CA THR A 77 11.00 -2.27 0.34
C THR A 77 9.57 -2.10 -0.18
N GLY A 78 8.58 -2.65 0.49
CA GLY A 78 7.18 -2.58 0.09
C GLY A 78 6.30 -1.87 1.09
N GLY A 79 6.00 -2.51 2.21
CA GLY A 79 5.07 -1.98 3.19
C GLY A 79 5.52 -0.68 3.85
N GLN A 80 6.79 -0.58 4.24
CA GLN A 80 7.29 0.62 4.90
C GLN A 80 7.26 1.86 3.99
N PRO A 81 7.66 1.79 2.72
CA PRO A 81 7.49 2.92 1.80
C PRO A 81 6.03 3.37 1.66
N ILE A 82 5.08 2.43 1.68
CA ILE A 82 3.66 2.76 1.63
C ILE A 82 3.26 3.52 2.91
N LEU A 83 3.67 3.03 4.08
CA LEU A 83 3.38 3.69 5.35
C LEU A 83 4.02 5.07 5.42
N ASN A 84 5.25 5.21 4.93
CA ASN A 84 5.94 6.49 4.90
C ASN A 84 5.16 7.51 4.05
N HIS A 85 4.54 7.06 2.96
CA HIS A 85 3.70 7.93 2.14
C HIS A 85 2.43 8.34 2.89
N ILE A 86 1.79 7.39 3.59
CA ILE A 86 0.61 7.69 4.42
C ILE A 86 0.97 8.76 5.46
N ASP A 87 2.08 8.58 6.15
CA ASP A 87 2.50 9.50 7.20
C ASP A 87 2.93 10.86 6.62
N GLY A 88 3.64 10.85 5.50
CA GLY A 88 4.07 12.08 4.83
C GLY A 88 2.91 12.94 4.31
N ALA A 89 1.79 12.31 3.97
CA ALA A 89 0.58 13.00 3.53
C ALA A 89 -0.39 13.29 4.68
N ASP A 90 -0.02 12.97 5.92
CA ASP A 90 -0.86 13.11 7.11
C ASP A 90 -2.19 12.37 7.00
N LEU A 91 -2.22 11.26 6.30
CA LEU A 91 -3.41 10.42 6.18
C LEU A 91 -3.60 9.57 7.44
N ARG A 92 -4.86 9.40 7.84
CA ARG A 92 -5.24 8.50 8.94
C ARG A 92 -6.54 7.81 8.58
N GLY A 93 -6.78 6.64 9.18
CA GLY A 93 -7.97 5.87 8.86
C GLY A 93 -7.95 5.36 7.44
N VAL A 94 -6.80 4.91 6.97
CA VAL A 94 -6.63 4.45 5.58
C VAL A 94 -5.88 3.12 5.53
N ALA A 95 -6.21 2.33 4.50
CA ALA A 95 -5.45 1.17 4.10
C ALA A 95 -5.08 1.34 2.63
N ILE A 96 -3.83 1.03 2.30
CA ILE A 96 -3.34 1.08 0.92
C ILE A 96 -2.67 -0.26 0.60
N VAL A 97 -3.04 -0.85 -0.53
CA VAL A 97 -2.41 -2.04 -1.07
C VAL A 97 -1.76 -1.65 -2.40
N VAL A 98 -0.50 -2.02 -2.58
CA VAL A 98 0.17 -1.88 -3.87
C VAL A 98 0.45 -3.28 -4.40
N THR A 99 -0.20 -3.61 -5.50
CA THR A 99 -0.08 -4.89 -6.19
C THR A 99 0.99 -4.76 -7.26
N ARG A 100 1.88 -5.75 -7.33
CA ARG A 100 2.95 -5.76 -8.33
C ARG A 100 2.89 -7.01 -9.20
N TYR A 101 2.95 -6.79 -10.51
CA TYR A 101 3.22 -7.83 -11.49
C TYR A 101 4.66 -7.69 -11.96
N PHE A 102 5.48 -8.68 -11.68
CA PHE A 102 6.91 -8.66 -12.02
C PHE A 102 7.11 -8.69 -13.54
N GLY A 103 7.95 -7.79 -14.04
CA GLY A 103 8.19 -7.63 -15.47
C GLY A 103 9.45 -8.32 -16.01
N GLY A 104 10.08 -9.16 -15.19
CA GLY A 104 11.29 -9.89 -15.62
C GLY A 104 12.60 -9.19 -15.33
N THR A 105 12.57 -7.94 -14.89
CA THR A 105 13.78 -7.16 -14.56
C THR A 105 13.74 -6.75 -13.10
N LYS A 106 14.80 -7.04 -12.36
CA LYS A 106 14.90 -6.66 -10.96
C LYS A 106 15.08 -5.16 -10.84
N LEU A 107 14.35 -4.54 -9.90
CA LEU A 107 14.42 -3.11 -9.65
C LEU A 107 15.47 -2.73 -8.61
N GLY A 108 15.93 -3.70 -7.80
CA GLY A 108 16.79 -3.45 -6.65
C GLY A 108 16.02 -2.80 -5.51
N LYS A 109 16.63 -2.75 -4.31
CA LYS A 109 15.94 -2.23 -3.12
C LYS A 109 15.54 -0.78 -3.30
N GLY A 110 16.41 0.08 -3.78
CA GLY A 110 16.11 1.50 -3.99
C GLY A 110 14.99 1.71 -5.01
N GLY A 111 15.00 0.93 -6.09
CA GLY A 111 13.94 0.99 -7.11
C GLY A 111 12.59 0.55 -6.55
N LEU A 112 12.57 -0.51 -5.74
CA LEU A 112 11.34 -0.99 -5.09
C LEU A 112 10.78 0.05 -4.12
N ILE A 113 11.62 0.64 -3.27
CA ILE A 113 11.19 1.67 -2.34
C ILE A 113 10.53 2.83 -3.08
N ARG A 114 11.14 3.30 -4.17
CA ARG A 114 10.59 4.39 -4.97
C ARG A 114 9.30 3.99 -5.66
N ALA A 115 9.22 2.77 -6.19
CA ALA A 115 8.04 2.29 -6.91
C ALA A 115 6.85 2.11 -5.97
N TYR A 116 7.04 1.47 -4.83
CA TYR A 116 5.96 1.26 -3.86
C TYR A 116 5.52 2.58 -3.23
N GLY A 117 6.46 3.39 -2.80
CA GLY A 117 6.14 4.70 -2.21
C GLY A 117 5.50 5.64 -3.23
N GLY A 118 6.00 5.66 -4.46
CA GLY A 118 5.46 6.50 -5.51
C GLY A 118 4.07 6.08 -5.99
N THR A 119 3.75 4.77 -5.96
CA THR A 119 2.42 4.27 -6.31
C THR A 119 1.42 4.55 -5.19
N ALA A 120 1.84 4.44 -3.96
CA ALA A 120 1.00 4.78 -2.82
C ALA A 120 0.73 6.28 -2.78
#